data_aa86a730d42a79bc1fcabf54e71d5c65
#
_entry.id   aa86a730d42a79bc1fcabf54e71d5c65
#
_cell.length_a   1.000
_cell.length_b   1.000
_cell.length_c   1.000
_cell.angle_alpha   90.00
_cell.angle_beta   90.00
_cell.angle_gamma   90.00
#
_symmetry.space_group_name_H-M   'P 1'
#
loop_
_entity.id
_entity.type
_entity.pdbx_description
1 polymer ?
#
loop_
_entity_poly.entity_id
_entity_poly.type
_entity_poly.pdbx_seq_one_letter_code
_entity_poly.pdbx_strand_id
1 'polypeptide(L)'
;MEKQKVTVIGSGPAGLTAALYAARANLTPLVIRGIQPGGLIATTSEVENYPGFPDAINGFDLADKMEKQAARFGTHFLDGIVEKVELGERPFKLHIDNGTIVETETLIIATGASPRKLGVPGELELANRGVSYCAVCDGFFFRDKTLVVVGGGNSALDESLFLTRYAKEVHIIHRRDQLRADPVLIERAQNNPKIKFIWDTVVTKVEGTVKVEGVALHNVKTGEESTFAADGVFPYIGHIPNTWLFKDQIELDENGYIVSPGRARTNVPGVFVAGDVEDHVYRQAITAAGSGCMAAMEASWFLDQIEHEQTSLAQW
;
A
#
# COMPACT_ATOMS: atom_id res chain seq x y z
N MET A 1 0.59 -26.32 14.55
CA MET A 1 -0.69 -25.56 14.78
C MET A 1 -1.83 -26.36 14.17
N GLU A 2 -3.05 -26.18 14.68
CA GLU A 2 -4.22 -26.71 14.00
C GLU A 2 -4.37 -26.09 12.61
N LYS A 3 -4.93 -26.84 11.68
CA LYS A 3 -5.22 -26.41 10.32
C LYS A 3 -6.23 -25.24 10.35
N GLN A 4 -5.89 -24.16 9.66
CA GLN A 4 -6.72 -22.95 9.63
C GLN A 4 -7.75 -23.03 8.50
N LYS A 5 -8.97 -22.53 8.72
CA LYS A 5 -9.94 -22.32 7.63
C LYS A 5 -9.53 -21.16 6.75
N VAL A 6 -9.12 -20.04 7.36
CA VAL A 6 -8.71 -18.82 6.69
C VAL A 6 -7.40 -18.30 7.31
N THR A 7 -6.41 -18.05 6.49
CA THR A 7 -5.21 -17.30 6.89
C THR A 7 -5.10 -16.02 6.07
N VAL A 8 -4.72 -14.94 6.71
CA VAL A 8 -4.49 -13.62 6.09
C VAL A 8 -3.01 -13.28 6.23
N ILE A 9 -2.34 -12.95 5.13
CA ILE A 9 -0.96 -12.42 5.16
C ILE A 9 -1.02 -10.90 5.07
N GLY A 10 -0.61 -10.24 6.13
CA GLY A 10 -0.58 -8.78 6.26
C GLY A 10 -1.67 -8.24 7.19
N SER A 11 -1.28 -7.27 8.02
CA SER A 11 -2.10 -6.65 9.04
C SER A 11 -2.40 -5.16 8.78
N GLY A 12 -2.32 -4.73 7.52
CA GLY A 12 -2.84 -3.42 7.10
C GLY A 12 -4.37 -3.39 7.07
N PRO A 13 -4.98 -2.26 6.67
CA PRO A 13 -6.46 -2.10 6.66
C PRO A 13 -7.18 -3.20 5.87
N ALA A 14 -6.61 -3.68 4.76
CA ALA A 14 -7.16 -4.79 3.99
C ALA A 14 -7.21 -6.08 4.82
N GLY A 15 -6.07 -6.48 5.39
CA GLY A 15 -5.96 -7.73 6.16
C GLY A 15 -6.76 -7.71 7.45
N LEU A 16 -6.74 -6.60 8.19
CA LEU A 16 -7.52 -6.47 9.43
C LEU A 16 -9.03 -6.47 9.17
N THR A 17 -9.47 -5.85 8.07
CA THR A 17 -10.88 -5.89 7.66
C THR A 17 -11.27 -7.29 7.18
N ALA A 18 -10.42 -7.95 6.38
CA ALA A 18 -10.67 -9.33 5.99
C ALA A 18 -10.80 -10.26 7.20
N ALA A 19 -9.90 -10.13 8.16
CA ALA A 19 -9.95 -10.91 9.40
C ALA A 19 -11.21 -10.63 10.22
N LEU A 20 -11.64 -9.36 10.35
CA LEU A 20 -12.87 -8.99 11.03
C LEU A 20 -14.10 -9.67 10.40
N TYR A 21 -14.23 -9.62 9.07
CA TYR A 21 -15.38 -10.21 8.37
C TYR A 21 -15.35 -11.73 8.41
N ALA A 22 -14.19 -12.37 8.24
CA ALA A 22 -14.04 -13.81 8.39
C ALA A 22 -14.34 -14.28 9.83
N ALA A 23 -13.89 -13.55 10.85
CA ALA A 23 -14.20 -13.86 12.25
C ALA A 23 -15.70 -13.74 12.53
N ARG A 24 -16.37 -12.71 12.00
CA ARG A 24 -17.82 -12.56 12.12
C ARG A 24 -18.62 -13.63 11.37
N ALA A 25 -18.03 -14.26 10.36
CA ALA A 25 -18.57 -15.46 9.70
C ALA A 25 -18.22 -16.76 10.45
N ASN A 26 -17.69 -16.68 11.68
CA ASN A 26 -17.31 -17.82 12.52
C ASN A 26 -16.20 -18.71 11.93
N LEU A 27 -15.29 -18.13 11.16
CA LEU A 27 -14.18 -18.85 10.52
C LEU A 27 -12.87 -18.82 11.33
N THR A 28 -12.82 -18.12 12.46
CA THR A 28 -11.64 -18.01 13.34
C THR A 28 -10.33 -17.79 12.57
N PRO A 29 -10.19 -16.69 11.83
CA PRO A 29 -9.06 -16.49 10.95
C PRO A 29 -7.75 -16.28 11.72
N LEU A 30 -6.64 -16.68 11.11
CA LEU A 30 -5.29 -16.36 11.56
C LEU A 30 -4.71 -15.22 10.70
N VAL A 31 -4.25 -14.14 11.33
CA VAL A 31 -3.52 -13.05 10.65
C VAL A 31 -2.03 -13.19 10.94
N ILE A 32 -1.20 -13.27 9.92
CA ILE A 32 0.26 -13.16 10.03
C ILE A 32 0.61 -11.71 9.78
N ARG A 33 1.12 -11.02 10.83
CA ARG A 33 1.27 -9.56 10.84
C ARG A 33 2.34 -9.04 9.89
N GLY A 34 3.40 -9.81 9.64
CA GLY A 34 4.54 -9.40 8.84
C GLY A 34 5.49 -8.45 9.59
N ILE A 35 6.36 -7.78 8.83
CA ILE A 35 7.42 -6.90 9.37
C ILE A 35 6.85 -5.63 10.03
N GLN A 36 5.72 -5.14 9.52
CA GLN A 36 5.13 -3.88 9.94
C GLN A 36 3.67 -4.07 10.35
N PRO A 37 3.40 -4.39 11.64
CA PRO A 37 2.05 -4.49 12.16
C PRO A 37 1.24 -3.20 11.89
N GLY A 38 0.00 -3.35 11.42
CA GLY A 38 -0.87 -2.25 11.03
C GLY A 38 -0.64 -1.74 9.60
N GLY A 39 0.44 -2.18 8.92
CA GLY A 39 0.75 -1.75 7.56
C GLY A 39 1.19 -0.28 7.47
N LEU A 40 1.20 0.29 6.26
CA LEU A 40 1.66 1.66 6.02
C LEU A 40 0.86 2.71 6.80
N ILE A 41 -0.44 2.49 7.05
CA ILE A 41 -1.25 3.43 7.80
C ILE A 41 -0.71 3.66 9.22
N ALA A 42 -0.14 2.63 9.85
CA ALA A 42 0.42 2.73 11.19
C ALA A 42 1.65 3.65 11.28
N THR A 43 2.25 4.02 10.15
CA THR A 43 3.36 4.99 10.09
C THR A 43 2.92 6.43 9.84
N THR A 44 1.63 6.64 9.57
CA THR A 44 1.08 7.97 9.30
C THR A 44 0.76 8.68 10.61
N SER A 45 1.20 9.92 10.76
CA SER A 45 1.01 10.68 12.01
C SER A 45 -0.45 11.07 12.25
N GLU A 46 -1.15 11.51 11.20
CA GLU A 46 -2.55 11.95 11.26
C GLU A 46 -3.32 11.44 10.05
N VAL A 47 -4.48 10.84 10.29
CA VAL A 47 -5.39 10.31 9.28
C VAL A 47 -6.70 11.05 9.40
N GLU A 48 -7.04 11.84 8.38
CA GLU A 48 -8.27 12.65 8.33
C GLU A 48 -9.29 12.11 7.33
N ASN A 49 -8.88 11.15 6.49
CA ASN A 49 -9.66 10.67 5.34
C ASN A 49 -10.20 9.25 5.52
N TYR A 50 -10.19 8.73 6.74
CA TYR A 50 -10.83 7.45 7.06
C TYR A 50 -12.20 7.71 7.71
N PRO A 51 -13.33 7.34 7.06
CA PRO A 51 -14.67 7.64 7.59
C PRO A 51 -14.93 7.03 8.96
N GLY A 52 -15.63 7.77 9.81
CA GLY A 52 -15.98 7.36 11.17
C GLY A 52 -15.19 8.11 12.25
N PHE A 53 -14.21 8.91 11.87
CA PHE A 53 -13.43 9.77 12.77
C PHE A 53 -13.59 11.23 12.33
N PRO A 54 -14.43 12.01 13.05
CA PRO A 54 -14.65 13.43 12.73
C PRO A 54 -13.42 14.29 13.01
N ASP A 55 -12.60 13.88 13.98
CA ASP A 55 -11.30 14.47 14.26
C ASP A 55 -10.21 13.55 13.70
N ALA A 56 -9.04 14.11 13.41
CA ALA A 56 -7.88 13.35 12.96
C ALA A 56 -7.53 12.25 13.97
N ILE A 57 -7.21 11.06 13.46
CA ILE A 57 -6.74 9.95 14.28
C ILE A 57 -5.30 9.61 13.90
N ASN A 58 -4.46 9.30 14.89
CA ASN A 58 -3.13 8.76 14.61
C ASN A 58 -3.25 7.41 13.90
N GLY A 59 -2.46 7.19 12.85
CA GLY A 59 -2.55 5.99 12.02
C GLY A 59 -2.24 4.71 12.78
N PHE A 60 -1.33 4.74 13.76
CA PHE A 60 -1.09 3.61 14.66
C PHE A 60 -2.33 3.31 15.50
N ASP A 61 -2.98 4.34 16.05
CA ASP A 61 -4.20 4.17 16.86
C ASP A 61 -5.36 3.63 16.00
N LEU A 62 -5.45 4.05 14.74
CA LEU A 62 -6.43 3.49 13.81
C LEU A 62 -6.20 2.00 13.57
N ALA A 63 -4.96 1.61 13.25
CA ALA A 63 -4.59 0.22 13.04
C ALA A 63 -4.82 -0.63 14.31
N ASP A 64 -4.42 -0.13 15.48
CA ASP A 64 -4.65 -0.79 16.78
C ASP A 64 -6.15 -1.01 17.07
N LYS A 65 -6.99 0.00 16.78
CA LYS A 65 -8.45 -0.13 16.91
C LYS A 65 -9.02 -1.19 15.96
N MET A 66 -8.56 -1.24 14.71
CA MET A 66 -8.98 -2.27 13.74
C MET A 66 -8.55 -3.67 14.19
N GLU A 67 -7.32 -3.82 14.69
CA GLU A 67 -6.81 -5.09 15.23
C GLU A 67 -7.62 -5.54 16.44
N LYS A 68 -7.84 -4.66 17.42
CA LYS A 68 -8.66 -4.94 18.61
C LYS A 68 -10.11 -5.32 18.24
N GLN A 69 -10.64 -4.67 17.19
CA GLN A 69 -11.98 -5.00 16.69
C GLN A 69 -12.02 -6.43 16.11
N ALA A 70 -11.03 -6.81 15.28
CA ALA A 70 -10.94 -8.16 14.73
C ALA A 70 -10.71 -9.22 15.85
N ALA A 71 -9.81 -8.95 16.79
CA ALA A 71 -9.53 -9.81 17.95
C ALA A 71 -10.79 -10.09 18.78
N ARG A 72 -11.63 -9.08 19.01
CA ARG A 72 -12.88 -9.21 19.77
C ARG A 72 -13.82 -10.27 19.18
N PHE A 73 -13.76 -10.53 17.88
CA PHE A 73 -14.59 -11.53 17.20
C PHE A 73 -13.88 -12.88 17.01
N GLY A 74 -12.69 -13.08 17.57
CA GLY A 74 -11.99 -14.36 17.57
C GLY A 74 -10.92 -14.49 16.49
N THR A 75 -10.44 -13.38 15.92
CA THR A 75 -9.24 -13.41 15.10
C THR A 75 -8.02 -13.73 15.95
N HIS A 76 -7.19 -14.66 15.48
CA HIS A 76 -5.88 -14.95 16.03
C HIS A 76 -4.78 -14.20 15.27
N PHE A 77 -3.71 -13.83 15.97
CA PHE A 77 -2.60 -13.12 15.39
C PHE A 77 -1.30 -13.88 15.63
N LEU A 78 -0.47 -13.94 14.60
CA LEU A 78 0.87 -14.52 14.63
C LEU A 78 1.88 -13.46 14.20
N ASP A 79 2.86 -13.18 15.07
CA ASP A 79 4.02 -12.39 14.70
C ASP A 79 5.00 -13.26 13.92
N GLY A 80 5.49 -12.76 12.81
CA GLY A 80 6.44 -13.45 11.95
C GLY A 80 6.31 -13.02 10.49
N ILE A 81 7.29 -13.44 9.71
CA ILE A 81 7.38 -13.15 8.29
C ILE A 81 7.16 -14.45 7.52
N VAL A 82 6.24 -14.44 6.57
CA VAL A 82 6.11 -15.57 5.65
C VAL A 82 7.29 -15.52 4.68
N GLU A 83 8.12 -16.56 4.68
CA GLU A 83 9.29 -16.66 3.80
C GLU A 83 9.02 -17.48 2.53
N LYS A 84 8.04 -18.41 2.60
CA LYS A 84 7.66 -19.26 1.48
C LYS A 84 6.19 -19.63 1.59
N VAL A 85 5.52 -19.75 0.45
CA VAL A 85 4.18 -20.31 0.32
C VAL A 85 4.20 -21.51 -0.64
N GLU A 86 3.31 -22.48 -0.41
CA GLU A 86 3.06 -23.60 -1.29
C GLU A 86 1.56 -23.62 -1.59
N LEU A 87 1.19 -23.25 -2.82
CA LEU A 87 -0.19 -23.01 -3.24
C LEU A 87 -0.70 -24.05 -4.26
N GLY A 88 0.07 -25.10 -4.53
CA GLY A 88 -0.28 -26.14 -5.51
C GLY A 88 -1.43 -27.05 -5.07
N GLU A 89 -1.52 -27.35 -3.79
CA GLU A 89 -2.53 -28.24 -3.21
C GLU A 89 -3.03 -27.70 -1.87
N ARG A 90 -4.31 -27.99 -1.54
CA ARG A 90 -4.88 -27.65 -0.23
C ARG A 90 -4.77 -28.82 0.75
N PRO A 91 -4.49 -28.56 2.03
CA PRO A 91 -4.27 -27.23 2.64
C PRO A 91 -3.01 -26.59 2.12
N PHE A 92 -3.07 -25.28 1.84
CA PHE A 92 -1.89 -24.46 1.50
C PHE A 92 -0.93 -24.40 2.69
N LYS A 93 0.38 -24.28 2.41
CA LYS A 93 1.40 -24.22 3.45
C LYS A 93 2.14 -22.90 3.41
N LEU A 94 2.25 -22.26 4.59
CA LEU A 94 2.95 -20.99 4.79
C LEU A 94 4.11 -21.25 5.76
N HIS A 95 5.32 -21.02 5.31
CA HIS A 95 6.53 -21.18 6.10
C HIS A 95 6.89 -19.83 6.72
N ILE A 96 6.99 -19.78 8.05
CA ILE A 96 7.26 -18.57 8.83
C ILE A 96 8.73 -18.57 9.23
N ASP A 97 9.34 -17.39 9.32
CA ASP A 97 10.74 -17.13 9.68
C ASP A 97 11.20 -17.78 11.01
N ASN A 98 10.28 -18.05 11.91
CA ASN A 98 10.54 -18.75 13.18
C ASN A 98 10.48 -20.29 13.07
N GLY A 99 10.41 -20.85 11.86
CA GLY A 99 10.32 -22.27 11.56
C GLY A 99 8.91 -22.88 11.69
N THR A 100 7.90 -22.09 12.02
CA THR A 100 6.50 -22.54 12.06
C THR A 100 5.97 -22.77 10.66
N ILE A 101 5.21 -23.85 10.45
CA ILE A 101 4.43 -24.07 9.22
C ILE A 101 2.96 -23.93 9.58
N VAL A 102 2.27 -23.04 8.88
CA VAL A 102 0.81 -22.85 8.96
C VAL A 102 0.15 -23.54 7.78
N GLU A 103 -0.80 -24.43 8.04
CA GLU A 103 -1.65 -25.06 7.03
C GLU A 103 -3.00 -24.33 6.99
N THR A 104 -3.50 -24.01 5.79
CA THR A 104 -4.76 -23.28 5.62
C THR A 104 -5.57 -23.75 4.42
N GLU A 105 -6.90 -23.78 4.56
CA GLU A 105 -7.81 -24.10 3.45
C GLU A 105 -7.96 -22.96 2.46
N THR A 106 -7.96 -21.72 2.97
CA THR A 106 -8.03 -20.51 2.15
C THR A 106 -7.00 -19.50 2.60
N LEU A 107 -6.49 -18.72 1.65
CA LEU A 107 -5.49 -17.68 1.87
C LEU A 107 -6.01 -16.35 1.35
N ILE A 108 -5.87 -15.29 2.16
CA ILE A 108 -6.10 -13.90 1.73
C ILE A 108 -4.76 -13.18 1.72
N ILE A 109 -4.33 -12.72 0.55
CA ILE A 109 -3.10 -11.96 0.35
C ILE A 109 -3.43 -10.48 0.53
N ALA A 110 -2.90 -9.87 1.59
CA ALA A 110 -3.09 -8.47 1.94
C ALA A 110 -1.76 -7.77 2.28
N THR A 111 -0.71 -8.14 1.53
CA THR A 111 0.67 -7.73 1.77
C THR A 111 0.97 -6.27 1.36
N GLY A 112 0.03 -5.64 0.63
CA GLY A 112 0.13 -4.25 0.21
C GLY A 112 1.22 -3.97 -0.81
N ALA A 113 1.57 -2.69 -0.95
CA ALA A 113 2.64 -2.20 -1.80
C ALA A 113 3.48 -1.18 -1.05
N SER A 114 4.76 -1.08 -1.40
CA SER A 114 5.69 -0.14 -0.78
C SER A 114 6.02 1.00 -1.76
N PRO A 115 6.01 2.27 -1.34
CA PRO A 115 6.45 3.36 -2.20
C PRO A 115 7.93 3.17 -2.55
N ARG A 116 8.25 3.39 -3.81
CA ARG A 116 9.64 3.39 -4.27
C ARG A 116 10.33 4.63 -3.76
N LYS A 117 11.41 4.45 -3.02
CA LYS A 117 12.19 5.52 -2.41
C LYS A 117 13.20 6.09 -3.40
N LEU A 118 13.58 7.37 -3.22
CA LEU A 118 14.68 7.99 -3.96
C LEU A 118 16.02 7.31 -3.63
N GLY A 119 16.17 6.85 -2.39
CA GLY A 119 17.39 6.22 -1.89
C GLY A 119 18.49 7.24 -1.60
N VAL A 120 18.12 8.47 -1.25
CA VAL A 120 19.06 9.56 -1.00
C VAL A 120 19.15 9.90 0.48
N PRO A 121 20.28 10.44 0.98
CA PRO A 121 20.39 10.93 2.36
C PRO A 121 19.31 11.94 2.70
N GLY A 122 18.80 11.89 3.92
CA GLY A 122 17.74 12.76 4.42
C GLY A 122 16.31 12.30 4.10
N GLU A 123 16.11 11.40 3.12
CA GLU A 123 14.78 10.95 2.75
C GLU A 123 14.07 10.21 3.90
N LEU A 124 14.74 9.24 4.50
CA LEU A 124 14.17 8.44 5.58
C LEU A 124 14.16 9.18 6.91
N GLU A 125 15.19 9.94 7.16
CA GLU A 125 15.36 10.74 8.38
C GLU A 125 14.29 11.82 8.52
N LEU A 126 13.80 12.32 7.38
CA LEU A 126 12.78 13.37 7.33
C LEU A 126 11.39 12.83 6.90
N ALA A 127 11.20 11.52 6.85
CA ALA A 127 9.89 10.91 6.65
C ALA A 127 8.90 11.41 7.72
N ASN A 128 7.69 11.78 7.31
CA ASN A 128 6.67 12.44 8.15
C ASN A 128 7.10 13.77 8.79
N ARG A 129 8.23 14.33 8.34
CA ARG A 129 8.72 15.65 8.74
C ARG A 129 8.99 16.54 7.53
N GLY A 130 8.15 16.37 6.50
CA GLY A 130 8.23 17.07 5.23
C GLY A 130 8.48 16.16 4.03
N VAL A 131 8.97 14.92 4.21
CA VAL A 131 8.92 13.90 3.16
C VAL A 131 7.64 13.08 3.31
N SER A 132 6.83 13.04 2.25
CA SER A 132 5.57 12.28 2.19
C SER A 132 5.45 11.52 0.87
N TYR A 133 4.76 10.39 0.90
CA TYR A 133 4.47 9.56 -0.27
C TYR A 133 2.97 9.56 -0.65
N CYS A 134 2.16 10.41 0.00
CA CYS A 134 0.71 10.51 -0.24
C CYS A 134 0.24 11.97 -0.19
N ALA A 135 -0.01 12.57 -1.35
CA ALA A 135 -0.51 13.96 -1.41
C ALA A 135 -1.94 14.08 -0.87
N VAL A 136 -2.79 13.06 -1.11
CA VAL A 136 -4.17 13.04 -0.63
C VAL A 136 -4.22 12.95 0.90
N CYS A 137 -3.24 12.27 1.53
CA CYS A 137 -3.14 12.15 2.97
C CYS A 137 -2.61 13.43 3.62
N ASP A 138 -1.52 13.98 3.09
CA ASP A 138 -0.70 14.97 3.78
C ASP A 138 -0.77 16.37 3.16
N GLY A 139 -1.36 16.52 1.96
CA GLY A 139 -1.35 17.78 1.22
C GLY A 139 -1.92 18.97 1.99
N PHE A 140 -2.92 18.73 2.85
CA PHE A 140 -3.52 19.76 3.68
C PHE A 140 -2.50 20.43 4.64
N PHE A 141 -1.54 19.69 5.17
CA PHE A 141 -0.51 20.20 6.10
C PHE A 141 0.51 21.13 5.42
N PHE A 142 0.51 21.16 4.09
CA PHE A 142 1.43 21.96 3.28
C PHE A 142 0.76 23.23 2.70
N ARG A 143 -0.24 23.77 3.37
CA ARG A 143 -0.91 24.99 2.95
C ARG A 143 0.08 26.15 2.86
N ASP A 144 0.03 26.88 1.74
CA ASP A 144 0.88 28.04 1.42
C ASP A 144 2.40 27.75 1.42
N LYS A 145 2.79 26.47 1.22
CA LYS A 145 4.16 25.99 1.18
C LYS A 145 4.67 25.79 -0.23
N THR A 146 5.99 25.82 -0.39
CA THR A 146 6.69 25.44 -1.62
C THR A 146 7.03 23.96 -1.56
N LEU A 147 6.55 23.20 -2.55
CA LEU A 147 6.69 21.75 -2.58
C LEU A 147 7.52 21.27 -3.76
N VAL A 148 8.25 20.20 -3.53
CA VAL A 148 8.95 19.42 -4.55
C VAL A 148 8.22 18.10 -4.75
N VAL A 149 7.89 17.80 -6.00
CA VAL A 149 7.44 16.47 -6.44
C VAL A 149 8.50 15.85 -7.31
N VAL A 150 8.90 14.62 -7.02
CA VAL A 150 9.90 13.91 -7.83
C VAL A 150 9.22 12.83 -8.66
N GLY A 151 9.22 13.00 -9.97
CA GLY A 151 8.59 12.04 -10.87
C GLY A 151 8.22 12.63 -12.22
N GLY A 152 7.51 11.87 -13.07
CA GLY A 152 7.12 12.33 -14.41
C GLY A 152 6.13 11.39 -15.09
N GLY A 153 5.49 10.51 -14.33
CA GLY A 153 4.36 9.67 -14.76
C GLY A 153 3.03 10.20 -14.26
N ASN A 154 1.93 9.48 -14.56
CA ASN A 154 0.56 9.87 -14.20
C ASN A 154 0.44 10.23 -12.72
N SER A 155 0.90 9.39 -11.80
CA SER A 155 0.82 9.66 -10.37
C SER A 155 1.52 10.96 -9.97
N ALA A 156 2.71 11.26 -10.52
CA ALA A 156 3.42 12.49 -10.19
C ALA A 156 2.65 13.74 -10.62
N LEU A 157 2.01 13.72 -11.79
CA LEU A 157 1.26 14.86 -12.30
C LEU A 157 -0.09 15.02 -11.60
N ASP A 158 -0.82 13.93 -11.41
CA ASP A 158 -2.13 13.95 -10.77
C ASP A 158 -2.03 14.42 -9.31
N GLU A 159 -1.07 13.89 -8.57
CA GLU A 159 -0.79 14.28 -7.20
C GLU A 159 -0.24 15.73 -7.11
N SER A 160 0.56 16.17 -8.10
CA SER A 160 0.99 17.58 -8.19
C SER A 160 -0.20 18.50 -8.38
N LEU A 161 -1.13 18.16 -9.27
CA LEU A 161 -2.37 18.91 -9.49
C LEU A 161 -3.22 18.94 -8.21
N PHE A 162 -3.30 17.84 -7.47
CA PHE A 162 -3.98 17.80 -6.18
C PHE A 162 -3.32 18.74 -5.17
N LEU A 163 -1.99 18.69 -5.03
CA LEU A 163 -1.23 19.54 -4.09
C LEU A 163 -1.41 21.03 -4.36
N THR A 164 -1.65 21.46 -5.63
CA THR A 164 -1.89 22.88 -5.93
C THR A 164 -3.13 23.47 -5.25
N ARG A 165 -4.03 22.64 -4.72
CA ARG A 165 -5.20 23.09 -3.94
C ARG A 165 -4.78 23.74 -2.62
N TYR A 166 -3.65 23.34 -2.09
CA TYR A 166 -3.14 23.77 -0.80
C TYR A 166 -1.84 24.58 -0.94
N ALA A 167 -0.89 24.08 -1.71
CA ALA A 167 0.45 24.64 -1.85
C ALA A 167 0.44 26.05 -2.46
N LYS A 168 1.45 26.82 -2.12
CA LYS A 168 1.79 28.07 -2.81
C LYS A 168 2.25 27.76 -4.23
N GLU A 169 3.19 26.85 -4.38
CA GLU A 169 3.72 26.37 -5.65
C GLU A 169 4.24 24.93 -5.52
N VAL A 170 4.23 24.18 -6.63
CA VAL A 170 4.71 22.81 -6.73
C VAL A 170 5.75 22.73 -7.84
N HIS A 171 6.95 22.29 -7.49
CA HIS A 171 8.06 22.11 -8.43
C HIS A 171 8.23 20.62 -8.76
N ILE A 172 7.95 20.23 -10.00
CA ILE A 172 8.12 18.87 -10.46
C ILE A 172 9.56 18.69 -10.97
N ILE A 173 10.33 17.87 -10.25
CA ILE A 173 11.70 17.51 -10.64
C ILE A 173 11.63 16.23 -11.46
N HIS A 174 12.12 16.30 -12.70
CA HIS A 174 12.16 15.16 -13.60
C HIS A 174 13.53 14.97 -14.23
N ARG A 175 13.99 13.70 -14.24
CA ARG A 175 15.32 13.32 -14.75
C ARG A 175 15.47 13.39 -16.28
N ARG A 176 14.41 13.75 -17.01
CA ARG A 176 14.36 13.89 -18.47
C ARG A 176 13.70 15.21 -18.84
N ASP A 177 13.74 15.56 -20.10
CA ASP A 177 13.06 16.73 -20.68
C ASP A 177 11.63 16.45 -21.16
N GLN A 178 11.16 15.21 -20.99
CA GLN A 178 9.81 14.77 -21.39
C GLN A 178 9.15 13.93 -20.32
N LEU A 179 7.88 14.20 -20.06
CA LEU A 179 7.02 13.43 -19.17
C LEU A 179 6.54 12.15 -19.85
N ARG A 180 6.17 11.16 -19.03
CA ARG A 180 5.60 9.88 -19.48
C ARG A 180 4.14 9.70 -19.07
N ALA A 181 3.51 10.78 -18.62
CA ALA A 181 2.11 10.81 -18.24
C ALA A 181 1.20 10.91 -19.48
N ASP A 182 -0.08 10.71 -19.26
CA ASP A 182 -1.10 10.89 -20.27
C ASP A 182 -1.16 12.34 -20.76
N PRO A 183 -1.39 12.58 -22.05
CA PRO A 183 -1.38 13.93 -22.62
C PRO A 183 -2.29 14.93 -21.90
N VAL A 184 -3.46 14.49 -21.44
CA VAL A 184 -4.41 15.33 -20.69
C VAL A 184 -3.83 15.79 -19.35
N LEU A 185 -3.11 14.93 -18.64
CA LEU A 185 -2.47 15.31 -17.37
C LEU A 185 -1.27 16.24 -17.61
N ILE A 186 -0.51 16.00 -18.68
CA ILE A 186 0.60 16.87 -19.08
C ILE A 186 0.08 18.28 -19.36
N GLU A 187 -0.96 18.42 -20.21
CA GLU A 187 -1.58 19.69 -20.55
C GLU A 187 -2.10 20.43 -19.30
N ARG A 188 -2.82 19.73 -18.43
CA ARG A 188 -3.34 20.32 -17.17
C ARG A 188 -2.22 20.80 -16.26
N ALA A 189 -1.14 20.03 -16.11
CA ALA A 189 -0.03 20.41 -15.27
C ALA A 189 0.75 21.59 -15.86
N GLN A 190 1.00 21.61 -17.17
CA GLN A 190 1.67 22.71 -17.86
C GLN A 190 0.89 24.03 -17.84
N ASN A 191 -0.44 23.96 -17.88
CA ASN A 191 -1.32 25.13 -17.84
C ASN A 191 -1.62 25.61 -16.39
N ASN A 192 -1.16 24.89 -15.37
CA ASN A 192 -1.39 25.29 -13.99
C ASN A 192 -0.32 26.32 -13.53
N PRO A 193 -0.71 27.56 -13.16
CA PRO A 193 0.25 28.60 -12.80
C PRO A 193 1.07 28.31 -11.54
N LYS A 194 0.61 27.39 -10.70
CA LYS A 194 1.32 26.95 -9.49
C LYS A 194 2.33 25.83 -9.75
N ILE A 195 2.29 25.17 -10.92
CA ILE A 195 3.22 24.08 -11.25
C ILE A 195 4.38 24.61 -12.06
N LYS A 196 5.59 24.25 -11.66
CA LYS A 196 6.84 24.55 -12.36
C LYS A 196 7.62 23.26 -12.57
N PHE A 197 8.40 23.18 -13.63
CA PHE A 197 9.18 22.00 -13.97
C PHE A 197 10.68 22.28 -13.86
N ILE A 198 11.41 21.36 -13.24
CA ILE A 198 12.87 21.33 -13.17
C ILE A 198 13.30 20.07 -13.95
N TRP A 199 13.71 20.29 -15.19
CA TRP A 199 14.02 19.24 -16.14
C TRP A 199 15.47 18.72 -16.00
N ASP A 200 15.69 17.52 -16.53
CA ASP A 200 17.00 16.88 -16.61
C ASP A 200 17.73 16.82 -15.26
N THR A 201 16.97 16.74 -14.18
CA THR A 201 17.46 16.91 -12.81
C THR A 201 17.01 15.76 -11.91
N VAL A 202 17.89 15.35 -11.02
CA VAL A 202 17.61 14.38 -9.95
C VAL A 202 17.88 15.02 -8.60
N VAL A 203 17.14 14.55 -7.58
CA VAL A 203 17.40 14.87 -6.18
C VAL A 203 18.53 13.97 -5.70
N THR A 204 19.56 14.54 -5.11
CA THR A 204 20.72 13.81 -4.55
C THR A 204 20.72 13.76 -3.03
N LYS A 205 19.96 14.66 -2.37
CA LYS A 205 19.79 14.72 -0.93
C LYS A 205 18.52 15.49 -0.58
N VAL A 206 17.83 15.08 0.47
CA VAL A 206 16.81 15.90 1.14
C VAL A 206 17.49 16.62 2.29
N GLU A 207 17.34 17.94 2.32
CA GLU A 207 18.01 18.80 3.30
C GLU A 207 17.07 19.23 4.43
N GLY A 208 17.64 19.31 5.63
CA GLY A 208 16.93 19.69 6.84
C GLY A 208 17.44 18.92 8.04
N THR A 209 17.14 19.40 9.23
CA THR A 209 17.51 18.77 10.51
C THR A 209 16.29 18.29 11.28
N VAL A 210 15.31 19.15 11.51
CA VAL A 210 14.06 18.84 12.21
C VAL A 210 12.94 18.52 11.22
N LYS A 211 12.91 19.22 10.10
CA LYS A 211 11.96 19.07 9.00
C LYS A 211 12.68 19.34 7.68
N VAL A 212 11.99 19.08 6.57
CA VAL A 212 12.50 19.45 5.24
C VAL A 212 12.68 20.96 5.15
N GLU A 213 13.85 21.39 4.66
CA GLU A 213 14.22 22.77 4.37
C GLU A 213 14.57 22.97 2.90
N GLY A 214 14.85 21.87 2.18
CA GLY A 214 15.17 21.90 0.76
C GLY A 214 15.63 20.56 0.22
N VAL A 215 16.15 20.62 -1.00
CA VAL A 215 16.76 19.46 -1.70
C VAL A 215 18.05 19.88 -2.40
N ALA A 216 19.04 19.00 -2.39
CA ALA A 216 20.19 19.11 -3.28
C ALA A 216 19.84 18.44 -4.62
N LEU A 217 20.24 19.10 -5.71
CA LEU A 217 19.89 18.75 -7.08
C LEU A 217 21.15 18.54 -7.91
N HIS A 218 21.06 17.60 -8.84
CA HIS A 218 22.07 17.35 -9.87
C HIS A 218 21.41 17.35 -11.24
N ASN A 219 21.84 18.25 -12.13
CA ASN A 219 21.39 18.26 -13.52
C ASN A 219 22.19 17.19 -14.30
N VAL A 220 21.47 16.18 -14.81
CA VAL A 220 22.11 15.02 -15.46
C VAL A 220 22.66 15.31 -16.86
N LYS A 221 22.32 16.46 -17.47
CA LYS A 221 22.87 16.87 -18.78
C LYS A 221 24.08 17.78 -18.63
N THR A 222 24.04 18.74 -17.71
CA THR A 222 25.10 19.73 -17.54
C THR A 222 26.13 19.36 -16.47
N GLY A 223 25.76 18.45 -15.53
CA GLY A 223 26.55 18.11 -14.36
C GLY A 223 26.48 19.17 -13.26
N GLU A 224 25.63 20.18 -13.39
CA GLU A 224 25.50 21.26 -12.42
C GLU A 224 24.86 20.76 -11.12
N GLU A 225 25.49 21.10 -10.01
CA GLU A 225 24.97 20.89 -8.66
C GLU A 225 24.33 22.18 -8.15
N SER A 226 23.17 22.08 -7.54
CA SER A 226 22.44 23.22 -6.95
C SER A 226 21.61 22.80 -5.76
N THR A 227 21.06 23.76 -5.05
CA THR A 227 20.11 23.53 -3.97
C THR A 227 18.80 24.24 -4.25
N PHE A 228 17.69 23.69 -3.81
CA PHE A 228 16.37 24.28 -3.96
C PHE A 228 15.63 24.24 -2.62
N ALA A 229 15.24 25.42 -2.13
CA ALA A 229 14.50 25.54 -0.87
C ALA A 229 13.06 25.02 -1.03
N ALA A 230 12.64 24.12 -0.17
CA ALA A 230 11.30 23.55 -0.19
C ALA A 230 10.86 23.17 1.23
N ASP A 231 9.56 23.25 1.48
CA ASP A 231 8.96 22.87 2.76
C ASP A 231 8.55 21.38 2.78
N GLY A 232 8.45 20.75 1.62
CA GLY A 232 8.05 19.35 1.51
C GLY A 232 8.53 18.69 0.21
N VAL A 233 8.75 17.38 0.30
CA VAL A 233 9.21 16.52 -0.82
C VAL A 233 8.27 15.33 -0.95
N PHE A 234 7.77 15.13 -2.16
CA PHE A 234 6.85 14.05 -2.52
C PHE A 234 7.44 13.17 -3.61
N PRO A 235 8.05 12.02 -3.26
CA PRO A 235 8.56 11.07 -4.25
C PRO A 235 7.43 10.29 -4.92
N TYR A 236 7.20 10.51 -6.22
CA TYR A 236 6.24 9.76 -7.03
C TYR A 236 6.96 9.06 -8.20
N ILE A 237 7.89 8.17 -7.83
CA ILE A 237 8.68 7.37 -8.78
C ILE A 237 8.20 5.93 -8.91
N GLY A 238 7.00 5.65 -8.42
CA GLY A 238 6.30 4.36 -8.48
C GLY A 238 6.16 3.67 -7.13
N HIS A 239 5.50 2.52 -7.16
CA HIS A 239 5.34 1.60 -6.03
C HIS A 239 5.89 0.23 -6.42
N ILE A 240 6.16 -0.59 -5.42
CA ILE A 240 6.56 -1.99 -5.56
C ILE A 240 5.54 -2.81 -4.79
N PRO A 241 4.69 -3.60 -5.47
CA PRO A 241 3.78 -4.51 -4.77
C PRO A 241 4.59 -5.59 -4.04
N ASN A 242 4.13 -5.96 -2.84
CA ASN A 242 4.83 -6.94 -2.01
C ASN A 242 4.42 -8.36 -2.43
N THR A 243 4.78 -8.76 -3.66
CA THR A 243 4.35 -10.00 -4.33
C THR A 243 5.47 -11.01 -4.53
N TRP A 244 6.72 -10.70 -4.14
CA TRP A 244 7.89 -11.55 -4.34
C TRP A 244 7.68 -13.00 -3.82
N LEU A 245 6.87 -13.14 -2.76
CA LEU A 245 6.52 -14.41 -2.12
C LEU A 245 5.66 -15.33 -3.02
N PHE A 246 4.88 -14.73 -3.94
CA PHE A 246 3.89 -15.42 -4.76
C PHE A 246 4.34 -15.62 -6.20
N LYS A 247 5.55 -15.17 -6.53
CA LYS A 247 6.12 -15.30 -7.86
C LYS A 247 6.07 -16.77 -8.32
N ASP A 248 5.71 -16.97 -9.58
CA ASP A 248 5.58 -18.27 -10.23
C ASP A 248 4.43 -19.17 -9.70
N GLN A 249 3.63 -18.69 -8.73
CA GLN A 249 2.46 -19.40 -8.20
C GLN A 249 1.15 -18.64 -8.41
N ILE A 250 1.20 -17.29 -8.43
CA ILE A 250 0.05 -16.42 -8.67
C ILE A 250 0.34 -15.59 -9.93
N GLU A 251 -0.69 -15.32 -10.70
CA GLU A 251 -0.60 -14.47 -11.89
C GLU A 251 -0.35 -13.01 -11.48
N LEU A 252 0.72 -12.43 -12.02
CA LEU A 252 1.10 -11.03 -11.81
C LEU A 252 1.05 -10.27 -13.13
N ASP A 253 0.69 -8.99 -13.05
CA ASP A 253 0.76 -8.08 -14.19
C ASP A 253 2.22 -7.68 -14.52
N GLU A 254 2.40 -6.87 -15.55
CA GLU A 254 3.72 -6.39 -15.98
C GLU A 254 4.43 -5.50 -14.94
N ASN A 255 3.70 -4.94 -13.97
CA ASN A 255 4.20 -4.12 -12.88
C ASN A 255 4.40 -4.90 -11.59
N GLY A 256 4.05 -6.20 -11.59
CA GLY A 256 4.19 -7.13 -10.47
C GLY A 256 3.02 -7.14 -9.50
N TYR A 257 1.88 -6.49 -9.82
CA TYR A 257 0.66 -6.58 -9.01
C TYR A 257 -0.09 -7.90 -9.27
N ILE A 258 -0.77 -8.40 -8.25
CA ILE A 258 -1.59 -9.61 -8.41
C ILE A 258 -2.78 -9.30 -9.33
N VAL A 259 -2.94 -10.12 -10.36
CA VAL A 259 -4.08 -10.02 -11.27
C VAL A 259 -5.32 -10.60 -10.61
N SER A 260 -6.37 -9.78 -10.47
CA SER A 260 -7.68 -10.24 -10.02
C SER A 260 -8.67 -10.14 -11.20
N PRO A 261 -9.27 -11.27 -11.61
CA PRO A 261 -10.33 -11.22 -12.62
C PRO A 261 -11.64 -10.63 -12.08
N GLY A 262 -11.63 -10.15 -10.85
CA GLY A 262 -12.75 -9.57 -10.10
C GLY A 262 -13.13 -10.39 -8.88
N ARG A 263 -13.95 -9.80 -8.00
CA ARG A 263 -14.42 -10.43 -6.76
C ARG A 263 -13.29 -10.86 -5.82
N ALA A 264 -12.18 -10.11 -5.79
CA ALA A 264 -11.00 -10.42 -4.96
C ALA A 264 -10.39 -11.82 -5.20
N ARG A 265 -10.65 -12.48 -6.32
CA ARG A 265 -10.14 -13.82 -6.66
C ARG A 265 -8.80 -13.71 -7.36
N THR A 266 -7.98 -14.76 -7.21
CA THR A 266 -6.77 -14.97 -8.01
C THR A 266 -6.96 -16.10 -9.00
N ASN A 267 -5.93 -16.43 -9.78
CA ASN A 267 -5.90 -17.60 -10.65
C ASN A 267 -5.81 -18.93 -9.88
N VAL A 268 -5.59 -18.91 -8.54
CA VAL A 268 -5.55 -20.12 -7.70
C VAL A 268 -6.81 -20.21 -6.86
N PRO A 269 -7.67 -21.24 -7.06
CA PRO A 269 -8.89 -21.43 -6.28
C PRO A 269 -8.62 -21.57 -4.79
N GLY A 270 -9.28 -20.73 -3.97
CA GLY A 270 -9.08 -20.67 -2.52
C GLY A 270 -8.03 -19.63 -2.09
N VAL A 271 -7.39 -18.94 -3.05
CA VAL A 271 -6.51 -17.80 -2.78
C VAL A 271 -7.18 -16.52 -3.25
N PHE A 272 -7.29 -15.57 -2.34
CA PHE A 272 -7.93 -14.27 -2.52
C PHE A 272 -6.92 -13.15 -2.31
N VAL A 273 -7.23 -11.96 -2.84
CA VAL A 273 -6.34 -10.80 -2.78
C VAL A 273 -7.09 -9.55 -2.32
N ALA A 274 -6.43 -8.68 -1.58
CA ALA A 274 -7.02 -7.43 -1.12
C ALA A 274 -5.98 -6.33 -0.88
N GLY A 275 -6.36 -5.09 -1.17
CA GLY A 275 -5.58 -3.88 -0.93
C GLY A 275 -4.53 -3.60 -2.01
N ASP A 276 -3.55 -2.80 -1.65
CA ASP A 276 -2.60 -2.23 -2.59
C ASP A 276 -1.69 -3.25 -3.30
N VAL A 277 -1.71 -4.51 -2.92
CA VAL A 277 -1.01 -5.59 -3.63
C VAL A 277 -1.67 -5.93 -4.98
N GLU A 278 -2.93 -5.52 -5.16
CA GLU A 278 -3.75 -5.63 -6.38
C GLU A 278 -4.12 -4.23 -6.90
N ASP A 279 -4.54 -3.32 -5.99
CA ASP A 279 -4.98 -1.98 -6.33
C ASP A 279 -3.79 -1.04 -6.54
N HIS A 280 -3.40 -0.87 -7.81
CA HIS A 280 -2.37 0.09 -8.20
C HIS A 280 -2.92 1.50 -8.48
N VAL A 281 -4.25 1.71 -8.37
CA VAL A 281 -4.93 2.97 -8.73
C VAL A 281 -5.19 3.84 -7.51
N TYR A 282 -5.99 3.34 -6.55
CA TYR A 282 -6.48 4.17 -5.44
C TYR A 282 -5.52 4.24 -4.27
N ARG A 283 -5.02 3.10 -3.79
CA ARG A 283 -4.06 3.00 -2.69
C ARG A 283 -4.48 3.81 -1.46
N GLN A 284 -5.73 3.64 -1.05
CA GLN A 284 -6.31 4.29 0.12
C GLN A 284 -6.67 3.26 1.20
N ALA A 285 -6.55 3.65 2.48
CA ALA A 285 -6.89 2.76 3.59
C ALA A 285 -8.35 2.28 3.51
N ILE A 286 -9.26 3.13 3.07
CA ILE A 286 -10.69 2.79 2.94
C ILE A 286 -10.97 1.83 1.78
N THR A 287 -10.30 2.00 0.61
CA THR A 287 -10.45 1.06 -0.51
C THR A 287 -9.81 -0.29 -0.17
N ALA A 288 -8.67 -0.28 0.51
CA ALA A 288 -8.03 -1.48 1.04
C ALA A 288 -8.93 -2.22 2.04
N ALA A 289 -9.57 -1.50 2.97
CA ALA A 289 -10.54 -2.09 3.89
C ALA A 289 -11.75 -2.69 3.14
N GLY A 290 -12.27 -1.97 2.13
CA GLY A 290 -13.37 -2.45 1.29
C GLY A 290 -13.02 -3.74 0.54
N SER A 291 -11.84 -3.82 -0.08
CA SER A 291 -11.38 -5.03 -0.76
C SER A 291 -11.12 -6.19 0.22
N GLY A 292 -10.65 -5.90 1.45
CA GLY A 292 -10.53 -6.89 2.52
C GLY A 292 -11.87 -7.51 2.90
N CYS A 293 -12.93 -6.71 2.98
CA CYS A 293 -14.29 -7.20 3.19
C CYS A 293 -14.71 -8.14 2.04
N MET A 294 -14.48 -7.76 0.78
CA MET A 294 -14.81 -8.59 -0.39
C MET A 294 -14.06 -9.92 -0.36
N ALA A 295 -12.76 -9.91 -0.09
CA ALA A 295 -11.94 -11.12 -0.02
C ALA A 295 -12.42 -12.10 1.06
N ALA A 296 -12.79 -11.60 2.23
CA ALA A 296 -13.31 -12.44 3.31
C ALA A 296 -14.67 -13.07 2.97
N MET A 297 -15.55 -12.33 2.31
CA MET A 297 -16.86 -12.87 1.86
C MET A 297 -16.67 -13.95 0.80
N GLU A 298 -15.78 -13.73 -0.18
CA GLU A 298 -15.46 -14.76 -1.19
C GLU A 298 -14.82 -16.00 -0.57
N ALA A 299 -13.92 -15.83 0.42
CA ALA A 299 -13.34 -16.96 1.15
C ALA A 299 -14.39 -17.75 1.91
N SER A 300 -15.37 -17.09 2.55
CA SER A 300 -16.48 -17.75 3.23
C SER A 300 -17.34 -18.56 2.26
N TRP A 301 -17.77 -17.97 1.16
CA TRP A 301 -18.58 -18.68 0.15
C TRP A 301 -17.84 -19.85 -0.49
N PHE A 302 -16.54 -19.71 -0.70
CA PHE A 302 -15.70 -20.80 -1.22
C PHE A 302 -15.63 -21.98 -0.24
N LEU A 303 -15.48 -21.70 1.07
CA LEU A 303 -15.48 -22.74 2.10
C LEU A 303 -16.84 -23.44 2.19
N ASP A 304 -17.94 -22.70 2.15
CA ASP A 304 -19.29 -23.28 2.13
C ASP A 304 -19.48 -24.23 0.94
N GLN A 305 -19.00 -23.87 -0.26
CA GLN A 305 -19.08 -24.73 -1.44
C GLN A 305 -18.32 -26.05 -1.24
N ILE A 306 -17.10 -26.00 -0.71
CA ILE A 306 -16.30 -27.21 -0.46
C ILE A 306 -16.96 -28.10 0.59
N GLU A 307 -17.48 -27.54 1.67
CA GLU A 307 -18.17 -28.31 2.72
C GLU A 307 -19.42 -29.00 2.15
N HIS A 308 -20.17 -28.35 1.26
CA HIS A 308 -21.34 -28.94 0.58
C HIS A 308 -20.95 -30.07 -0.38
N GLU A 309 -19.90 -29.90 -1.19
CA GLU A 309 -19.41 -30.94 -2.10
C GLU A 309 -18.93 -32.20 -1.33
N GLN A 310 -18.17 -31.99 -0.26
CA GLN A 310 -17.71 -33.11 0.59
C GLN A 310 -18.87 -33.84 1.26
N THR A 311 -19.89 -33.11 1.71
CA THR A 311 -21.08 -33.70 2.33
C THR A 311 -21.89 -34.52 1.33
N SER A 312 -22.00 -34.06 0.08
CA SER A 312 -22.71 -34.77 -0.98
C SER A 312 -21.98 -36.08 -1.39
N LEU A 313 -20.64 -36.07 -1.38
CA LEU A 313 -19.82 -37.25 -1.66
C LEU A 313 -19.84 -38.29 -0.51
N ALA A 314 -20.00 -37.83 0.74
CA ALA A 314 -20.05 -38.70 1.90
C ALA A 314 -21.43 -39.37 2.10
N GLN A 315 -22.44 -39.01 1.31
CA GLN A 315 -23.77 -39.62 1.33
C GLN A 315 -23.96 -40.70 0.26
N TRP A 316 -22.90 -41.04 -0.49
CA TRP A 316 -22.81 -42.17 -1.41
C TRP A 316 -22.05 -43.35 -0.75
#